data_e44cc190cc79bbc6915389d22fef24ef
#
_entry.id   e44cc190cc79bbc6915389d22fef24ef
#
_cell.length_a   1.000
_cell.length_b   1.000
_cell.length_c   1.000
_cell.angle_alpha   90.00
_cell.angle_beta   90.00
_cell.angle_gamma   90.00
#
_symmetry.space_group_name_H-M   'P 1'
#
loop_
_entity.id
_entity.type
_entity.pdbx_description
1 polymer ?
#
loop_
_entity_poly.entity_id
_entity_poly.type
_entity_poly.pdbx_seq_one_letter_code
_entity_poly.pdbx_strand_id
1 'polypeptide(L)'
;MIILKINNLPVYYIEVKSRWSSDRSVLMTTLQHRTSYQEKEHYALCAADMTSFLERARKHEYPPFEQIECHLMFIPNIGELNSRLKDATLDNDSQVHIAGGYQVIVPQDVIAEHGISFRNFIDLLKGKIKKMIV
;
A
#
# COMPACT_ATOMS: atom_id res chain seq x y z
N MET A 1 -8.13 -0.87 7.14
CA MET A 1 -8.30 -1.33 5.75
C MET A 1 -9.59 -0.76 5.15
N ILE A 2 -9.51 -0.36 3.90
CA ILE A 2 -10.69 0.10 3.15
C ILE A 2 -11.14 -1.05 2.25
N ILE A 3 -12.41 -1.41 2.31
CA ILE A 3 -12.98 -2.46 1.49
C ILE A 3 -14.08 -1.86 0.62
N LEU A 4 -13.92 -1.94 -0.68
CA LEU A 4 -14.94 -1.51 -1.64
C LEU A 4 -15.87 -2.68 -1.94
N LYS A 5 -17.16 -2.40 -1.97
CA LYS A 5 -18.18 -3.42 -2.19
C LYS A 5 -19.13 -3.04 -3.33
N ILE A 6 -19.56 -4.04 -4.08
CA ILE A 6 -20.64 -3.91 -5.07
C ILE A 6 -21.70 -4.94 -4.69
N ASN A 7 -22.95 -4.51 -4.53
CA ASN A 7 -24.06 -5.37 -4.07
C ASN A 7 -23.69 -6.10 -2.78
N ASN A 8 -23.04 -5.38 -1.86
CA ASN A 8 -22.62 -5.90 -0.55
C ASN A 8 -21.53 -6.99 -0.60
N LEU A 9 -20.91 -7.23 -1.76
CA LEU A 9 -19.81 -8.18 -1.93
C LEU A 9 -18.50 -7.43 -2.08
N PRO A 10 -17.44 -7.82 -1.34
CA PRO A 10 -16.12 -7.19 -1.47
C PRO A 10 -15.57 -7.36 -2.89
N VAL A 11 -15.10 -6.27 -3.49
CA VAL A 11 -14.54 -6.30 -4.85
C VAL A 11 -13.13 -5.72 -4.91
N TYR A 12 -12.73 -4.95 -3.89
CA TYR A 12 -11.39 -4.35 -3.85
C TYR A 12 -10.98 -4.02 -2.42
N TYR A 13 -9.69 -4.23 -2.12
CA TYR A 13 -9.11 -4.01 -0.79
C TYR A 13 -7.98 -2.97 -0.88
N ILE A 14 -7.97 -2.02 0.04
CA ILE A 14 -6.90 -1.04 0.17
C ILE A 14 -6.38 -1.08 1.60
N GLU A 15 -5.15 -1.55 1.77
CA GLU A 15 -4.46 -1.51 3.07
C GLU A 15 -3.73 -0.18 3.20
N VAL A 16 -4.07 0.59 4.23
CA VAL A 16 -3.46 1.91 4.46
C VAL A 16 -2.41 1.78 5.58
N LYS A 17 -1.18 2.18 5.27
CA LYS A 17 -0.07 2.21 6.23
C LYS A 17 0.53 3.61 6.26
N SER A 18 0.51 4.24 7.42
CA SER A 18 1.14 5.55 7.62
C SER A 18 2.56 5.39 8.15
N ARG A 19 3.42 6.34 7.79
CA ARG A 19 4.82 6.40 8.22
C ARG A 19 5.06 7.78 8.82
N TRP A 20 5.67 7.78 10.00
CA TRP A 20 5.89 9.00 10.79
C TRP A 20 7.35 9.24 11.12
N SER A 21 8.26 8.41 10.61
CA SER A 21 9.70 8.46 10.89
C SER A 21 10.51 8.64 9.62
N SER A 22 11.82 8.90 9.79
CA SER A 22 12.78 8.99 8.70
C SER A 22 12.96 7.65 7.96
N ASP A 23 12.74 6.52 8.63
CA ASP A 23 12.63 5.24 7.97
C ASP A 23 11.24 5.14 7.37
N ARG A 24 11.16 5.26 6.07
CA ARG A 24 9.92 5.33 5.32
C ARG A 24 9.43 3.98 4.80
N SER A 25 9.94 2.91 5.35
CA SER A 25 9.44 1.56 5.07
C SER A 25 8.06 1.38 5.71
N VAL A 26 7.25 0.49 5.15
CA VAL A 26 5.99 0.06 5.76
C VAL A 26 6.06 -1.43 6.06
N LEU A 27 5.31 -1.84 7.08
CA LEU A 27 5.23 -3.23 7.51
C LEU A 27 3.85 -3.79 7.20
N MET A 28 3.82 -4.92 6.52
CA MET A 28 2.61 -5.71 6.35
C MET A 28 2.68 -6.93 7.25
N THR A 29 1.58 -7.27 7.91
CA THR A 29 1.52 -8.53 8.65
C THR A 29 1.54 -9.71 7.66
N THR A 30 1.89 -10.89 8.17
CA THR A 30 1.85 -12.11 7.34
C THR A 30 0.46 -12.36 6.77
N LEU A 31 -0.59 -12.08 7.55
CA LEU A 31 -1.97 -12.24 7.08
C LEU A 31 -2.29 -11.24 5.96
N GLN A 32 -1.90 -9.97 6.12
CA GLN A 32 -2.10 -8.95 5.08
C GLN A 32 -1.37 -9.32 3.78
N HIS A 33 -0.14 -9.79 3.90
CA HIS A 33 0.63 -10.25 2.73
C HIS A 33 -0.04 -11.43 2.05
N ARG A 34 -0.50 -12.42 2.82
CA ARG A 34 -1.21 -13.59 2.28
C ARG A 34 -2.47 -13.18 1.55
N THR A 35 -3.29 -12.32 2.16
CA THR A 35 -4.52 -11.80 1.55
C THR A 35 -4.21 -11.03 0.27
N SER A 36 -3.17 -10.19 0.26
CA SER A 36 -2.77 -9.45 -0.92
C SER A 36 -2.35 -10.38 -2.07
N TYR A 37 -1.70 -11.48 -1.75
CA TYR A 37 -1.30 -12.48 -2.74
C TYR A 37 -2.50 -13.23 -3.31
N GLN A 38 -3.50 -13.51 -2.49
CA GLN A 38 -4.73 -14.17 -2.92
C GLN A 38 -5.62 -13.27 -3.78
N GLU A 39 -5.75 -11.99 -3.40
CA GLU A 39 -6.62 -11.03 -4.08
C GLU A 39 -5.94 -10.37 -5.29
N LYS A 40 -4.62 -10.44 -5.39
CA LYS A 40 -3.82 -9.98 -6.53
C LYS A 40 -4.17 -8.54 -6.94
N GLU A 41 -4.66 -8.37 -8.16
CA GLU A 41 -4.99 -7.06 -8.74
C GLU A 41 -6.16 -6.35 -8.03
N HIS A 42 -6.84 -7.02 -7.10
CA HIS A 42 -7.91 -6.45 -6.30
C HIS A 42 -7.45 -6.02 -4.90
N TYR A 43 -6.14 -5.92 -4.70
CA TYR A 43 -5.56 -5.52 -3.43
C TYR A 43 -4.43 -4.53 -3.66
N ALA A 44 -4.54 -3.33 -3.07
CA ALA A 44 -3.52 -2.30 -3.14
C ALA A 44 -2.98 -1.96 -1.75
N LEU A 45 -1.71 -1.59 -1.70
CA LEU A 45 -1.11 -0.96 -0.52
C LEU A 45 -1.12 0.56 -0.74
N CYS A 46 -1.63 1.30 0.23
CA CYS A 46 -1.51 2.75 0.29
C CYS A 46 -0.48 3.10 1.37
N ALA A 47 0.65 3.66 0.97
CA ALA A 47 1.66 4.15 1.88
C ALA A 47 1.52 5.67 2.02
N ALA A 48 1.19 6.13 3.24
CA ALA A 48 1.02 7.54 3.55
C ALA A 48 2.25 8.05 4.30
N ASP A 49 3.03 8.91 3.67
CA ASP A 49 4.19 9.55 4.32
C ASP A 49 3.73 10.77 5.11
N MET A 50 3.56 10.59 6.41
CA MET A 50 3.08 11.61 7.32
C MET A 50 4.21 12.32 8.08
N THR A 51 5.46 12.10 7.71
CA THR A 51 6.63 12.62 8.42
C THR A 51 6.58 14.15 8.60
N SER A 52 6.17 14.89 7.57
CA SER A 52 6.06 16.34 7.63
C SER A 52 4.91 16.85 8.49
N PHE A 53 4.00 15.99 8.92
CA PHE A 53 2.84 16.35 9.75
C PHE A 53 3.00 15.95 11.21
N LEU A 54 4.16 15.42 11.62
CA LEU A 54 4.37 14.86 12.95
C LEU A 54 4.12 15.89 14.06
N GLU A 55 4.63 17.11 13.93
CA GLU A 55 4.46 18.15 14.95
C GLU A 55 2.99 18.58 15.08
N ARG A 56 2.26 18.67 13.97
CA ARG A 56 0.84 18.99 13.98
C ARG A 56 0.04 17.87 14.64
N ALA A 57 0.36 16.62 14.35
CA ALA A 57 -0.29 15.46 14.95
C ALA A 57 -0.07 15.39 16.46
N ARG A 58 1.12 15.75 16.95
CA ARG A 58 1.42 15.83 18.39
C ARG A 58 0.53 16.83 19.10
N LYS A 59 0.07 17.86 18.41
CA LYS A 59 -0.85 18.88 18.91
C LYS A 59 -2.32 18.53 18.63
N HIS A 60 -2.60 17.32 18.16
CA HIS A 60 -3.92 16.88 17.72
C HIS A 60 -4.52 17.73 16.61
N GLU A 61 -3.65 18.34 15.78
CA GLU A 61 -4.03 19.10 14.59
C GLU A 61 -3.80 18.23 13.36
N TYR A 62 -4.87 17.84 12.68
CA TYR A 62 -4.78 16.98 11.50
C TYR A 62 -5.03 17.77 10.24
N PRO A 63 -4.15 17.66 9.22
CA PRO A 63 -4.31 18.39 7.98
C PRO A 63 -5.52 17.86 7.19
N PRO A 64 -6.15 18.72 6.38
CA PRO A 64 -7.20 18.25 5.47
C PRO A 64 -6.61 17.35 4.39
N PHE A 65 -7.46 16.54 3.77
CA PHE A 65 -7.05 15.55 2.77
C PHE A 65 -6.24 16.17 1.62
N GLU A 66 -6.60 17.37 1.19
CA GLU A 66 -5.94 18.08 0.10
C GLU A 66 -4.44 18.31 0.35
N GLN A 67 -4.04 18.40 1.62
CA GLN A 67 -2.63 18.54 2.01
C GLN A 67 -1.93 17.18 2.12
N ILE A 68 -2.67 16.12 2.35
CA ILE A 68 -2.13 14.75 2.51
C ILE A 68 -1.99 14.05 1.16
N GLU A 69 -2.84 14.39 0.20
CA GLU A 69 -2.97 13.68 -1.08
C GLU A 69 -1.62 13.45 -1.78
N CYS A 70 -0.76 14.48 -1.83
CA CYS A 70 0.55 14.36 -2.50
C CYS A 70 1.55 13.48 -1.73
N HIS A 71 1.24 13.09 -0.50
CA HIS A 71 2.07 12.20 0.32
C HIS A 71 1.61 10.75 0.28
N LEU A 72 0.60 10.45 -0.54
CA LEU A 72 0.09 9.09 -0.71
C LEU A 72 0.72 8.42 -1.93
N MET A 73 1.18 7.19 -1.75
CA MET A 73 1.64 6.34 -2.84
C MET A 73 0.87 5.03 -2.79
N PHE A 74 0.32 4.63 -3.93
CA PHE A 74 -0.46 3.40 -4.04
C PHE A 74 0.30 2.38 -4.86
N ILE A 75 0.39 1.16 -4.34
CA ILE A 75 0.97 0.03 -5.09
C ILE A 75 -0.15 -0.97 -5.35
N PRO A 76 -0.75 -0.94 -6.55
CA PRO A 76 -1.74 -1.96 -6.92
C PRO A 76 -1.05 -3.30 -7.09
N ASN A 77 -1.76 -4.37 -6.73
CA ASN A 77 -1.23 -5.73 -6.79
C ASN A 77 0.09 -5.90 -6.00
N ILE A 78 0.10 -5.38 -4.78
CA ILE A 78 1.28 -5.43 -3.91
C ILE A 78 1.72 -6.87 -3.62
N GLY A 79 0.78 -7.82 -3.55
CA GLY A 79 1.08 -9.21 -3.26
C GLY A 79 1.95 -9.86 -4.33
N GLU A 80 1.65 -9.62 -5.60
CA GLU A 80 2.47 -10.12 -6.72
C GLU A 80 3.83 -9.45 -6.74
N LEU A 81 3.87 -8.12 -6.53
CA LEU A 81 5.13 -7.39 -6.48
C LEU A 81 6.04 -7.93 -5.38
N ASN A 82 5.52 -8.09 -4.16
CA ASN A 82 6.28 -8.63 -3.03
C ASN A 82 6.80 -10.04 -3.32
N SER A 83 5.99 -10.89 -3.90
CA SER A 83 6.38 -12.27 -4.25
C SER A 83 7.49 -12.28 -5.29
N ARG A 84 7.35 -11.46 -6.34
CA ARG A 84 8.35 -11.36 -7.41
C ARG A 84 9.69 -10.84 -6.88
N LEU A 85 9.68 -9.80 -6.05
CA LEU A 85 10.89 -9.25 -5.45
C LEU A 85 11.53 -10.22 -4.47
N LYS A 86 10.73 -10.93 -3.68
CA LYS A 86 11.21 -11.95 -2.76
C LYS A 86 11.88 -13.10 -3.52
N ASP A 87 11.29 -13.58 -4.59
CA ASP A 87 11.86 -14.66 -5.42
C ASP A 87 13.17 -14.22 -6.08
N ALA A 88 13.20 -12.99 -6.61
CA ALA A 88 14.41 -12.44 -7.22
C ALA A 88 15.55 -12.27 -6.24
N THR A 89 15.26 -12.18 -4.93
CA THR A 89 16.22 -11.90 -3.88
C THR A 89 16.64 -13.13 -3.07
N LEU A 90 16.09 -14.29 -3.36
CA LEU A 90 16.61 -15.55 -2.79
C LEU A 90 18.08 -15.76 -3.18
N ASP A 91 18.52 -15.20 -4.29
CA ASP A 91 19.88 -15.29 -4.79
C ASP A 91 20.73 -14.03 -4.52
N ASN A 92 20.14 -12.93 -4.05
CA ASN A 92 20.80 -11.63 -3.83
C ASN A 92 20.20 -10.89 -2.64
N ASP A 93 20.73 -9.69 -2.34
CA ASP A 93 20.20 -8.82 -1.28
C ASP A 93 18.74 -8.48 -1.51
N SER A 94 17.92 -8.79 -0.52
CA SER A 94 16.48 -8.69 -0.60
C SER A 94 15.97 -7.25 -0.47
N GLN A 95 15.17 -6.79 -1.42
CA GLN A 95 14.41 -5.54 -1.30
C GLN A 95 13.16 -5.73 -0.45
N VAL A 96 12.60 -6.93 -0.43
CA VAL A 96 11.46 -7.29 0.40
C VAL A 96 11.82 -8.54 1.19
N HIS A 97 11.62 -8.50 2.49
CA HIS A 97 11.97 -9.63 3.37
C HIS A 97 11.00 -9.75 4.54
N ILE A 98 11.00 -10.90 5.20
CA ILE A 98 10.17 -11.16 6.35
C ILE A 98 10.94 -10.80 7.62
N ALA A 99 10.47 -9.78 8.35
CA ALA A 99 11.06 -9.34 9.59
C ALA A 99 10.49 -10.13 10.76
N GLY A 100 11.36 -10.68 11.61
CA GLY A 100 10.96 -11.42 12.80
C GLY A 100 10.05 -12.62 12.52
N GLY A 101 10.03 -13.12 11.31
CA GLY A 101 9.23 -14.27 10.90
C GLY A 101 7.74 -14.00 10.71
N TYR A 102 7.25 -12.77 11.03
CA TYR A 102 5.81 -12.49 11.04
C TYR A 102 5.39 -11.21 10.33
N GLN A 103 6.34 -10.46 9.76
CA GLN A 103 6.05 -9.21 9.06
C GLN A 103 6.83 -9.13 7.76
N VAL A 104 6.21 -8.51 6.76
CA VAL A 104 6.84 -8.24 5.47
C VAL A 104 7.18 -6.76 5.43
N ILE A 105 8.46 -6.45 5.24
CA ILE A 105 8.94 -5.07 5.12
C ILE A 105 8.88 -4.67 3.65
N VAL A 106 8.18 -3.56 3.37
CA VAL A 106 8.17 -2.94 2.04
C VAL A 106 9.03 -1.68 2.14
N PRO A 107 10.27 -1.69 1.62
CA PRO A 107 11.19 -0.57 1.74
C PRO A 107 10.73 0.67 0.97
N GLN A 108 11.22 1.83 1.38
CA GLN A 108 10.93 3.11 0.69
C GLN A 108 11.29 3.07 -0.79
N ASP A 109 12.39 2.43 -1.15
CA ASP A 109 12.83 2.35 -2.55
C ASP A 109 11.79 1.64 -3.42
N VAL A 110 11.21 0.56 -2.91
CA VAL A 110 10.16 -0.20 -3.59
C VAL A 110 8.90 0.66 -3.73
N ILE A 111 8.53 1.39 -2.68
CA ILE A 111 7.37 2.27 -2.71
C ILE A 111 7.56 3.39 -3.74
N ALA A 112 8.73 4.01 -3.76
CA ALA A 112 9.04 5.09 -4.69
C ALA A 112 9.06 4.61 -6.14
N GLU A 113 9.61 3.42 -6.41
CA GLU A 113 9.73 2.88 -7.76
C GLU A 113 8.39 2.40 -8.32
N HIS A 114 7.58 1.74 -7.50
CA HIS A 114 6.36 1.04 -7.94
C HIS A 114 5.07 1.75 -7.56
N GLY A 115 5.15 2.77 -6.70
CA GLY A 115 3.98 3.51 -6.26
C GLY A 115 3.45 4.47 -7.32
N ILE A 116 2.14 4.65 -7.35
CA ILE A 116 1.46 5.64 -8.19
C ILE A 116 0.72 6.64 -7.33
N SER A 117 0.45 7.82 -7.89
CA SER A 117 -0.25 8.89 -7.19
C SER A 117 -1.70 8.50 -6.88
N PHE A 118 -2.31 9.22 -5.94
CA PHE A 118 -3.74 9.07 -5.64
C PHE A 118 -4.61 9.21 -6.90
N ARG A 119 -4.34 10.24 -7.70
CA ARG A 119 -5.12 10.50 -8.92
C ARG A 119 -5.01 9.36 -9.93
N ASN A 120 -3.81 8.88 -10.17
CA ASN A 120 -3.58 7.75 -11.08
C ASN A 120 -4.22 6.46 -10.55
N PHE A 121 -4.17 6.26 -9.23
CA PHE A 121 -4.81 5.11 -8.61
C PHE A 121 -6.34 5.16 -8.76
N ILE A 122 -6.96 6.32 -8.58
CA ILE A 122 -8.40 6.49 -8.74
C ILE A 122 -8.83 6.20 -10.18
N ASP A 123 -8.05 6.64 -11.17
CA ASP A 123 -8.33 6.35 -12.59
C ASP A 123 -8.25 4.84 -12.86
N LEU A 124 -7.24 4.17 -12.34
CA LEU A 124 -7.09 2.72 -12.43
C LEU A 124 -8.29 2.01 -11.80
N LEU A 125 -8.68 2.44 -10.60
CA LEU A 125 -9.78 1.84 -9.84
C LEU A 125 -11.11 2.02 -10.57
N LYS A 126 -11.37 3.19 -11.13
CA LYS A 126 -12.59 3.46 -11.93
C LYS A 126 -12.67 2.51 -13.13
N GLY A 127 -11.55 2.28 -13.81
CA GLY A 127 -11.49 1.34 -14.93
C GLY A 127 -11.84 -0.08 -14.51
N LYS A 128 -11.32 -0.54 -13.37
CA LYS A 128 -11.62 -1.87 -12.82
C LYS A 128 -13.10 -2.00 -12.44
N ILE A 129 -13.65 -1.01 -11.77
CA ILE A 129 -15.05 -1.02 -11.34
C ILE A 129 -15.99 -1.07 -12.54
N LYS A 130 -15.71 -0.31 -13.60
CA LYS A 130 -16.52 -0.36 -14.83
C LYS A 130 -16.57 -1.75 -15.43
N LYS A 131 -15.45 -2.48 -15.42
CA LYS A 131 -15.39 -3.87 -15.93
C LYS A 131 -16.21 -4.84 -15.07
N MET A 132 -16.35 -4.57 -13.79
CA MET A 132 -17.09 -5.43 -12.86
C MET A 132 -18.61 -5.24 -12.97
N ILE A 133 -19.07 -4.07 -13.41
CA ILE A 133 -20.48 -3.71 -13.46
C ILE A 133 -21.13 -4.15 -14.79
N VAL A 134 -20.39 -4.34 -15.82
CA VAL A 134 -20.87 -4.74 -17.15
C VAL A 134 -21.31 -6.19 -17.20
#